data_4c30436b9e96fe372e8b6f3646913b58
#
_entry.id   4c30436b9e96fe372e8b6f3646913b58
#
_cell.length_a   1.000
_cell.length_b   1.000
_cell.length_c   1.000
_cell.angle_alpha   90.00
_cell.angle_beta   90.00
_cell.angle_gamma   90.00
#
_symmetry.space_group_name_H-M   'P 1'
#
loop_
_entity.id
_entity.type
_entity.pdbx_description
1 polymer ?
#
loop_
_entity_poly.entity_id
_entity_poly.type
_entity_poly.pdbx_seq_one_letter_code
_entity_poly.pdbx_strand_id
1 'polypeptide(L)'
;MHEVLDNKKKTILLGNDAVVRGALESGVQFAATYPGTPASEIGDTFYLIRNANKELKENFHFEYGTNEKVALESAIGANFSGLKTMMSMKHFGVNVAADSLLPLFYTGVPNGMVLAISDDPGCFSSAQSEQNSRAYAYMAHAPMIEPADPQETKDYVKYAYQISEKYNIPVIVRLTTRVSHQRMPVDLDDLKFNKIEADFPKDKPDQFSTMPPYTISQHKELLEKIDKIREQEAEVSEINKMHNEDAGDDMAIIASGVSFHHVMEAQKFMGLNIPVLKLGWFYPLPEKKIKEVLSKFKKILVVEELEDYVEKEVKILAKDYDVEILGKEYLPTAGEIRPENVIEALGSFYPPKKLEVLEEEKELAKRFPGFCPGCPYWFLFNTVKQVAPKNTVFGGDIGCYMMAYFPPFKLQDYLFSMGSGIGIGHGVKKSLNLSGNNQKVIAFIGDSTFFHAGIPALVNCVENKSNPLIIIMDNSITAMTGHQPRPGIDKEPNIEKIVSGIGVKNLKVIDPINQEELKETIKDFLNKEEVSVIISRRCCKFAK
;
A
#
# COMPACT_ATOMS: atom_id res chain seq x y z
N MET A 1 27.99 0.08 -1.85
CA MET A 1 27.18 -1.17 -1.79
C MET A 1 26.00 -0.83 -0.89
N HIS A 2 24.77 -1.18 -1.27
CA HIS A 2 23.58 -0.87 -0.46
C HIS A 2 23.63 -1.64 0.86
N GLU A 3 23.19 -1.04 1.97
CA GLU A 3 23.28 -1.60 3.33
C GLU A 3 22.58 -2.98 3.44
N VAL A 4 21.55 -3.21 2.64
CA VAL A 4 20.82 -4.48 2.53
C VAL A 4 21.73 -5.65 2.11
N LEU A 5 22.82 -5.39 1.38
CA LEU A 5 23.80 -6.38 0.94
C LEU A 5 25.01 -6.47 1.89
N ASP A 6 24.98 -5.81 3.04
CA ASP A 6 26.08 -5.84 4.01
C ASP A 6 26.27 -7.25 4.57
N ASN A 7 27.55 -7.68 4.69
CA ASN A 7 27.95 -8.97 5.28
C ASN A 7 28.34 -8.83 6.77
N LYS A 8 28.13 -7.65 7.37
CA LYS A 8 28.33 -7.46 8.81
C LYS A 8 27.25 -8.21 9.59
N LYS A 9 27.53 -8.51 10.85
CA LYS A 9 26.52 -9.12 11.73
C LYS A 9 25.36 -8.19 12.06
N LYS A 10 25.59 -6.87 11.97
CA LYS A 10 24.58 -5.84 12.30
C LYS A 10 24.78 -4.60 11.42
N THR A 11 23.69 -4.04 10.90
CA THR A 11 23.70 -2.78 10.17
C THR A 11 22.42 -1.97 10.46
N ILE A 12 22.42 -0.67 10.16
CA ILE A 12 21.20 0.14 10.27
C ILE A 12 20.38 -0.02 9.00
N LEU A 13 19.15 -0.51 9.13
CA LEU A 13 18.21 -0.65 8.03
C LEU A 13 16.95 0.21 8.24
N LEU A 14 16.39 0.68 7.15
CA LEU A 14 15.00 1.17 7.09
C LEU A 14 14.05 -0.04 7.20
N GLY A 15 12.84 0.14 7.73
CA GLY A 15 11.86 -0.94 7.78
C GLY A 15 11.59 -1.57 6.41
N ASN A 16 11.44 -0.75 5.36
CA ASN A 16 11.30 -1.23 3.98
C ASN A 16 12.55 -1.99 3.49
N ASP A 17 13.76 -1.56 3.86
CA ASP A 17 15.01 -2.29 3.56
C ASP A 17 15.07 -3.62 4.32
N ALA A 18 14.52 -3.67 5.53
CA ALA A 18 14.45 -4.89 6.32
C ALA A 18 13.53 -5.94 5.68
N VAL A 19 12.43 -5.53 5.00
CA VAL A 19 11.61 -6.42 4.16
C VAL A 19 12.48 -7.07 3.08
N VAL A 20 13.23 -6.25 2.34
CA VAL A 20 14.11 -6.74 1.27
C VAL A 20 15.17 -7.68 1.82
N ARG A 21 15.79 -7.33 2.96
CA ARG A 21 16.80 -8.18 3.61
C ARG A 21 16.22 -9.53 4.02
N GLY A 22 15.08 -9.57 4.67
CA GLY A 22 14.39 -10.81 5.05
C GLY A 22 14.06 -11.70 3.85
N ALA A 23 13.65 -11.09 2.73
CA ALA A 23 13.38 -11.80 1.48
C ALA A 23 14.66 -12.42 0.88
N LEU A 24 15.76 -11.68 0.84
CA LEU A 24 17.06 -12.18 0.34
C LEU A 24 17.62 -13.29 1.24
N GLU A 25 17.54 -13.17 2.55
CA GLU A 25 17.93 -14.23 3.49
C GLU A 25 17.04 -15.49 3.36
N SER A 26 15.84 -15.34 2.83
CA SER A 26 14.92 -16.45 2.51
C SER A 26 15.16 -17.04 1.12
N GLY A 27 15.97 -16.40 0.28
CA GLY A 27 16.27 -16.86 -1.08
C GLY A 27 15.18 -16.55 -2.10
N VAL A 28 14.55 -15.36 -2.01
CA VAL A 28 13.59 -14.87 -3.00
C VAL A 28 14.22 -14.84 -4.41
N GLN A 29 13.44 -15.25 -5.42
CA GLN A 29 13.92 -15.34 -6.81
C GLN A 29 13.16 -14.40 -7.74
N PHE A 30 11.94 -14.01 -7.38
CA PHE A 30 11.13 -13.08 -8.15
C PHE A 30 10.41 -12.09 -7.21
N ALA A 31 10.51 -10.81 -7.51
CA ALA A 31 9.72 -9.80 -6.83
C ALA A 31 9.09 -8.83 -7.81
N ALA A 32 7.87 -8.41 -7.51
CA ALA A 32 7.15 -7.39 -8.26
C ALA A 32 6.54 -6.34 -7.33
N THR A 33 6.34 -5.14 -7.83
CA THR A 33 5.69 -4.05 -7.10
C THR A 33 5.02 -3.06 -8.05
N TYR A 34 4.07 -2.30 -7.52
CA TYR A 34 3.71 -0.99 -8.08
C TYR A 34 4.02 0.09 -7.03
N PRO A 35 4.69 1.20 -7.41
CA PRO A 35 5.16 2.18 -6.44
C PRO A 35 4.02 2.87 -5.68
N GLY A 36 4.10 2.90 -4.37
CA GLY A 36 3.12 3.56 -3.50
C GLY A 36 3.67 3.75 -2.09
N THR A 37 3.93 5.01 -1.67
CA THR A 37 4.39 5.33 -0.31
C THR A 37 3.28 5.01 0.71
N PRO A 38 3.56 4.25 1.80
CA PRO A 38 4.89 4.04 2.43
C PRO A 38 5.64 2.75 2.01
N ALA A 39 5.25 2.01 0.97
CA ALA A 39 5.92 0.78 0.54
C ALA A 39 6.94 0.96 -0.61
N SER A 40 7.11 2.18 -1.13
CA SER A 40 7.88 2.44 -2.37
C SER A 40 9.33 1.96 -2.29
N GLU A 41 10.00 2.18 -1.15
CA GLU A 41 11.40 1.88 -0.96
C GLU A 41 11.71 0.37 -1.04
N ILE A 42 10.71 -0.51 -0.82
CA ILE A 42 10.90 -1.96 -1.01
C ILE A 42 11.28 -2.25 -2.48
N GLY A 43 10.49 -1.73 -3.41
CA GLY A 43 10.76 -1.88 -4.84
C GLY A 43 12.02 -1.15 -5.29
N ASP A 44 12.23 0.07 -4.80
CA ASP A 44 13.42 0.87 -5.15
C ASP A 44 14.69 0.17 -4.71
N THR A 45 14.70 -0.42 -3.52
CA THR A 45 15.84 -1.19 -3.01
C THR A 45 16.10 -2.45 -3.85
N PHE A 46 15.08 -3.24 -4.18
CA PHE A 46 15.25 -4.38 -5.10
C PHE A 46 15.81 -3.96 -6.46
N TYR A 47 15.30 -2.88 -7.03
CA TYR A 47 15.77 -2.35 -8.31
C TYR A 47 17.25 -1.95 -8.26
N LEU A 48 17.63 -1.21 -7.23
CA LEU A 48 19.00 -0.72 -7.03
C LEU A 48 20.00 -1.86 -6.82
N ILE A 49 19.70 -2.79 -5.90
CA ILE A 49 20.63 -3.88 -5.56
C ILE A 49 20.79 -4.87 -6.71
N ARG A 50 19.71 -5.21 -7.42
CA ARG A 50 19.76 -6.09 -8.59
C ARG A 50 20.64 -5.50 -9.68
N ASN A 51 20.53 -4.21 -9.96
CA ASN A 51 21.33 -3.56 -10.99
C ASN A 51 22.81 -3.41 -10.61
N ALA A 52 23.11 -3.32 -9.31
CA ALA A 52 24.47 -3.15 -8.79
C ALA A 52 25.21 -4.47 -8.52
N ASN A 53 24.54 -5.61 -8.45
CA ASN A 53 25.11 -6.90 -8.05
C ASN A 53 24.92 -7.95 -9.16
N LYS A 54 26.04 -8.55 -9.63
CA LYS A 54 26.02 -9.53 -10.73
C LYS A 54 25.29 -10.82 -10.34
N GLU A 55 25.51 -11.34 -9.15
CA GLU A 55 24.91 -12.58 -8.67
C GLU A 55 23.39 -12.44 -8.54
N LEU A 56 22.91 -11.26 -8.06
CA LEU A 56 21.49 -10.95 -8.06
C LEU A 56 20.91 -10.85 -9.47
N LYS A 57 21.63 -10.30 -10.44
CA LYS A 57 21.15 -10.25 -11.83
C LYS A 57 20.92 -11.65 -12.43
N GLU A 58 21.69 -12.62 -12.03
CA GLU A 58 21.61 -13.99 -12.54
C GLU A 58 20.56 -14.84 -11.83
N ASN A 59 20.31 -14.57 -10.53
CA ASN A 59 19.51 -15.43 -9.66
C ASN A 59 18.25 -14.76 -9.09
N PHE A 60 17.97 -13.51 -9.46
CA PHE A 60 16.83 -12.76 -8.98
C PHE A 60 16.24 -11.85 -10.07
N HIS A 61 14.94 -11.94 -10.25
CA HIS A 61 14.19 -11.03 -11.13
C HIS A 61 13.40 -10.02 -10.29
N PHE A 62 13.42 -8.76 -10.72
CA PHE A 62 12.59 -7.70 -10.18
C PHE A 62 11.95 -6.90 -11.30
N GLU A 63 10.67 -6.55 -11.13
CA GLU A 63 9.95 -5.69 -12.07
C GLU A 63 8.98 -4.74 -11.36
N TYR A 64 8.81 -3.55 -11.96
CA TYR A 64 7.68 -2.67 -11.66
C TYR A 64 6.51 -3.08 -12.57
N GLY A 65 5.39 -3.47 -11.98
CA GLY A 65 4.16 -3.75 -12.72
C GLY A 65 3.52 -2.48 -13.30
N THR A 66 2.59 -2.64 -14.22
CA THR A 66 1.78 -1.51 -14.73
C THR A 66 0.74 -1.05 -13.73
N ASN A 67 0.26 -1.96 -12.89
CA ASN A 67 -0.52 -1.72 -11.68
C ASN A 67 -0.32 -2.89 -10.71
N GLU A 68 -0.93 -2.80 -9.52
CA GLU A 68 -0.76 -3.79 -8.46
C GLU A 68 -1.39 -5.15 -8.81
N LYS A 69 -2.50 -5.17 -9.56
CA LYS A 69 -3.11 -6.43 -10.03
C LYS A 69 -2.15 -7.18 -10.93
N VAL A 70 -1.59 -6.51 -11.94
CA VAL A 70 -0.65 -7.14 -12.89
C VAL A 70 0.63 -7.55 -12.19
N ALA A 71 1.17 -6.74 -11.27
CA ALA A 71 2.34 -7.09 -10.48
C ALA A 71 2.11 -8.35 -9.64
N LEU A 72 0.93 -8.45 -8.98
CA LEU A 72 0.55 -9.65 -8.23
C LEU A 72 0.44 -10.86 -9.14
N GLU A 73 -0.24 -10.74 -10.28
CA GLU A 73 -0.41 -11.83 -11.26
C GLU A 73 0.94 -12.32 -11.81
N SER A 74 1.89 -11.41 -12.06
CA SER A 74 3.26 -11.79 -12.45
C SER A 74 3.95 -12.61 -11.37
N ALA A 75 3.86 -12.19 -10.10
CA ALA A 75 4.43 -12.91 -8.98
C ALA A 75 3.74 -14.28 -8.76
N ILE A 76 2.43 -14.36 -8.95
CA ILE A 76 1.66 -15.63 -8.90
C ILE A 76 2.15 -16.58 -9.99
N GLY A 77 2.25 -16.12 -11.24
CA GLY A 77 2.73 -16.94 -12.35
C GLY A 77 4.15 -17.45 -12.13
N ALA A 78 5.04 -16.61 -11.62
CA ALA A 78 6.39 -17.00 -11.25
C ALA A 78 6.40 -18.06 -10.12
N ASN A 79 5.51 -17.91 -9.12
CA ASN A 79 5.37 -18.89 -8.03
C ASN A 79 4.84 -20.23 -8.52
N PHE A 80 3.81 -20.24 -9.36
CA PHE A 80 3.26 -21.46 -9.97
C PHE A 80 4.30 -22.19 -10.83
N SER A 81 5.29 -21.46 -11.34
CA SER A 81 6.41 -22.03 -12.11
C SER A 81 7.62 -22.45 -11.25
N GLY A 82 7.48 -22.47 -9.93
CA GLY A 82 8.49 -23.02 -9.03
C GLY A 82 9.38 -22.01 -8.31
N LEU A 83 9.19 -20.70 -8.52
CA LEU A 83 10.02 -19.68 -7.90
C LEU A 83 9.45 -19.22 -6.53
N LYS A 84 10.35 -18.87 -5.63
CA LYS A 84 10.01 -18.16 -4.38
C LYS A 84 9.80 -16.69 -4.69
N THR A 85 8.63 -16.14 -4.32
CA THR A 85 8.18 -14.84 -4.81
C THR A 85 7.83 -13.86 -3.70
N MET A 86 7.92 -12.56 -4.01
CA MET A 86 7.42 -11.47 -3.19
C MET A 86 6.63 -10.48 -4.05
N MET A 87 5.56 -9.95 -3.48
CA MET A 87 4.87 -8.77 -3.99
C MET A 87 4.75 -7.73 -2.89
N SER A 88 5.08 -6.47 -3.19
CA SER A 88 4.93 -5.36 -2.25
C SER A 88 4.01 -4.28 -2.80
N MET A 89 3.18 -3.70 -1.91
CA MET A 89 2.23 -2.67 -2.27
C MET A 89 1.79 -1.84 -1.08
N LYS A 90 1.31 -0.65 -1.36
CA LYS A 90 0.55 0.18 -0.44
C LYS A 90 -0.86 -0.39 -0.25
N HIS A 91 -1.54 -0.03 0.85
CA HIS A 91 -2.91 -0.47 1.13
C HIS A 91 -3.91 -0.21 -0.02
N PHE A 92 -3.80 0.90 -0.75
CA PHE A 92 -4.65 1.13 -1.94
C PHE A 92 -4.39 0.12 -3.06
N GLY A 93 -3.15 -0.33 -3.18
CA GLY A 93 -2.79 -1.37 -4.15
C GLY A 93 -3.48 -2.69 -3.87
N VAL A 94 -3.78 -2.98 -2.59
CA VAL A 94 -4.56 -4.18 -2.23
C VAL A 94 -5.95 -4.11 -2.84
N ASN A 95 -6.58 -2.93 -2.89
CA ASN A 95 -7.88 -2.74 -3.53
C ASN A 95 -7.82 -3.02 -5.03
N VAL A 96 -6.75 -2.58 -5.70
CA VAL A 96 -6.53 -2.83 -7.14
C VAL A 96 -6.25 -4.29 -7.41
N ALA A 97 -5.48 -4.96 -6.53
CA ALA A 97 -5.09 -6.36 -6.66
C ALA A 97 -6.15 -7.34 -6.15
N ALA A 98 -7.21 -6.87 -5.47
CA ALA A 98 -8.17 -7.71 -4.73
C ALA A 98 -8.82 -8.81 -5.59
N ASP A 99 -9.11 -8.52 -6.86
CA ASP A 99 -9.72 -9.47 -7.79
C ASP A 99 -8.84 -10.73 -7.99
N SER A 100 -7.53 -10.57 -8.03
CA SER A 100 -6.58 -11.69 -8.13
C SER A 100 -6.11 -12.19 -6.76
N LEU A 101 -6.16 -11.34 -5.72
CA LEU A 101 -5.74 -11.69 -4.37
C LEU A 101 -6.66 -12.76 -3.75
N LEU A 102 -7.97 -12.62 -3.87
CA LEU A 102 -8.91 -13.55 -3.23
C LEU A 102 -8.80 -14.99 -3.77
N PRO A 103 -8.83 -15.24 -5.10
CA PRO A 103 -8.67 -16.59 -5.62
C PRO A 103 -7.28 -17.19 -5.37
N LEU A 104 -6.25 -16.36 -5.18
CA LEU A 104 -4.91 -16.82 -4.84
C LEU A 104 -4.87 -17.65 -3.54
N PHE A 105 -5.66 -17.27 -2.52
CA PHE A 105 -5.73 -18.05 -1.28
C PHE A 105 -6.48 -19.37 -1.44
N TYR A 106 -7.39 -19.47 -2.40
CA TYR A 106 -8.09 -20.73 -2.75
C TYR A 106 -7.15 -21.70 -3.46
N THR A 107 -6.40 -21.23 -4.45
CA THR A 107 -5.42 -22.07 -5.17
C THR A 107 -4.21 -22.41 -4.33
N GLY A 108 -3.84 -21.52 -3.41
CA GLY A 108 -2.59 -21.56 -2.70
C GLY A 108 -1.38 -21.33 -3.61
N VAL A 109 -0.19 -21.55 -3.05
CA VAL A 109 1.11 -21.35 -3.73
C VAL A 109 2.02 -22.55 -3.47
N PRO A 110 2.62 -23.18 -4.50
CA PRO A 110 3.49 -24.34 -4.31
C PRO A 110 4.85 -23.99 -3.71
N ASN A 111 5.28 -22.74 -3.80
CA ASN A 111 6.53 -22.23 -3.26
C ASN A 111 6.26 -21.00 -2.40
N GLY A 112 7.22 -20.64 -1.55
CA GLY A 112 7.03 -19.52 -0.64
C GLY A 112 6.65 -18.23 -1.36
N MET A 113 5.56 -17.57 -0.90
CA MET A 113 5.11 -16.27 -1.37
C MET A 113 4.76 -15.35 -0.19
N VAL A 114 5.37 -14.17 -0.17
CA VAL A 114 5.11 -13.15 0.84
C VAL A 114 4.54 -11.89 0.16
N LEU A 115 3.48 -11.36 0.77
CA LEU A 115 2.84 -10.11 0.38
C LEU A 115 3.17 -9.04 1.44
N ALA A 116 4.07 -8.11 1.13
CA ALA A 116 4.41 -6.99 1.99
C ALA A 116 3.45 -5.82 1.73
N ILE A 117 2.57 -5.52 2.68
CA ILE A 117 1.55 -4.47 2.57
C ILE A 117 1.86 -3.40 3.60
N SER A 118 1.92 -2.13 3.16
CA SER A 118 2.13 -1.00 4.07
C SER A 118 0.91 -0.10 4.12
N ASP A 119 0.30 -0.02 5.31
CA ASP A 119 -0.79 0.90 5.62
C ASP A 119 -0.25 2.28 6.03
N ASP A 120 -1.08 3.30 5.90
CA ASP A 120 -0.71 4.70 6.17
C ASP A 120 -1.69 5.36 7.17
N PRO A 121 -1.71 4.93 8.45
CA PRO A 121 -2.48 5.58 9.49
C PRO A 121 -2.14 7.07 9.58
N GLY A 122 -3.16 7.93 9.63
CA GLY A 122 -3.00 9.39 9.58
C GLY A 122 -2.82 9.98 8.19
N CYS A 123 -2.85 9.16 7.13
CA CYS A 123 -2.78 9.62 5.73
C CYS A 123 -1.58 10.52 5.41
N PHE A 124 -0.40 10.28 6.00
CA PHE A 124 0.80 11.11 5.77
C PHE A 124 1.24 11.15 4.30
N SER A 125 1.00 10.08 3.57
CA SER A 125 1.33 9.93 2.14
C SER A 125 0.11 9.52 1.30
N SER A 126 -1.11 9.74 1.79
CA SER A 126 -2.33 9.21 1.19
C SER A 126 -3.38 10.30 1.04
N ALA A 127 -3.95 10.43 -0.16
CA ALA A 127 -4.96 11.42 -0.48
C ALA A 127 -6.38 10.83 -0.61
N GLN A 128 -6.51 9.51 -0.66
CA GLN A 128 -7.78 8.84 -0.96
C GLN A 128 -8.59 8.54 0.29
N SER A 129 -8.01 7.76 1.20
CA SER A 129 -8.62 7.37 2.46
C SER A 129 -7.58 6.84 3.43
N GLU A 130 -7.90 6.83 4.68
CA GLU A 130 -7.27 5.99 5.68
C GLU A 130 -7.88 4.58 5.55
N GLN A 131 -7.05 3.54 5.53
CA GLN A 131 -7.50 2.18 5.31
C GLN A 131 -6.70 1.20 6.16
N ASN A 132 -7.40 0.23 6.74
CA ASN A 132 -6.82 -0.87 7.50
C ASN A 132 -6.87 -2.15 6.67
N SER A 133 -5.71 -2.57 6.17
CA SER A 133 -5.61 -3.79 5.34
C SER A 133 -5.90 -5.10 6.08
N ARG A 134 -6.08 -5.06 7.40
CA ARG A 134 -6.52 -6.19 8.22
C ARG A 134 -7.86 -6.79 7.75
N ALA A 135 -8.75 -5.96 7.18
CA ALA A 135 -10.00 -6.44 6.60
C ALA A 135 -9.80 -7.53 5.54
N TYR A 136 -8.72 -7.43 4.77
CA TYR A 136 -8.39 -8.43 3.74
C TYR A 136 -7.97 -9.78 4.34
N ALA A 137 -7.39 -9.81 5.55
CA ALA A 137 -7.09 -11.06 6.22
C ALA A 137 -8.36 -11.88 6.50
N TYR A 138 -9.42 -11.22 6.95
CA TYR A 138 -10.72 -11.89 7.15
C TYR A 138 -11.38 -12.28 5.82
N MET A 139 -11.43 -11.36 4.85
CA MET A 139 -12.13 -11.58 3.59
C MET A 139 -11.49 -12.70 2.75
N ALA A 140 -10.17 -12.80 2.76
CA ALA A 140 -9.40 -13.78 1.97
C ALA A 140 -8.98 -15.02 2.79
N HIS A 141 -9.27 -15.08 4.09
CA HIS A 141 -8.68 -16.05 5.02
C HIS A 141 -7.14 -16.07 4.92
N ALA A 142 -6.54 -14.88 4.88
CA ALA A 142 -5.12 -14.68 4.62
C ALA A 142 -4.31 -14.65 5.91
N PRO A 143 -3.36 -15.59 6.15
CA PRO A 143 -2.43 -15.46 7.25
C PRO A 143 -1.74 -14.10 7.23
N MET A 144 -1.79 -13.37 8.35
CA MET A 144 -1.23 -12.02 8.47
C MET A 144 -0.46 -11.87 9.77
N ILE A 145 0.76 -11.35 9.64
CA ILE A 145 1.64 -11.02 10.77
C ILE A 145 2.07 -9.56 10.69
N GLU A 146 2.28 -8.95 11.87
CA GLU A 146 2.53 -7.52 12.02
C GLU A 146 3.78 -7.25 12.83
N PRO A 147 4.91 -6.88 12.20
CA PRO A 147 6.11 -6.48 12.92
C PRO A 147 5.94 -5.11 13.57
N ALA A 148 6.64 -4.90 14.69
CA ALA A 148 6.65 -3.63 15.41
C ALA A 148 7.84 -2.71 15.06
N ASP A 149 8.90 -3.27 14.45
CA ASP A 149 10.14 -2.56 14.13
C ASP A 149 10.92 -3.23 12.98
N PRO A 150 12.02 -2.63 12.47
CA PRO A 150 12.81 -3.19 11.39
C PRO A 150 13.46 -4.56 11.68
N GLN A 151 13.84 -4.85 12.93
CA GLN A 151 14.37 -6.17 13.27
C GLN A 151 13.30 -7.24 13.08
N GLU A 152 12.14 -7.01 13.67
CA GLU A 152 10.99 -7.92 13.50
C GLU A 152 10.53 -7.98 12.05
N THR A 153 10.57 -6.87 11.32
CA THR A 153 10.23 -6.85 9.89
C THR A 153 11.07 -7.86 9.11
N LYS A 154 12.38 -7.85 9.29
CA LYS A 154 13.27 -8.83 8.65
C LYS A 154 12.94 -10.27 9.10
N ASP A 155 12.81 -10.49 10.40
CA ASP A 155 12.60 -11.82 10.94
C ASP A 155 11.21 -12.38 10.60
N TYR A 156 10.18 -11.51 10.60
CA TYR A 156 8.81 -11.91 10.23
C TYR A 156 8.67 -12.20 8.73
N VAL A 157 9.38 -11.49 7.86
CA VAL A 157 9.43 -11.84 6.43
C VAL A 157 10.02 -13.23 6.24
N LYS A 158 11.08 -13.58 6.98
CA LYS A 158 11.67 -14.93 6.94
C LYS A 158 10.69 -15.98 7.46
N TYR A 159 10.03 -15.69 8.59
CA TYR A 159 9.02 -16.56 9.16
C TYR A 159 7.81 -16.73 8.23
N ALA A 160 7.35 -15.64 7.59
CA ALA A 160 6.28 -15.68 6.60
C ALA A 160 6.60 -16.65 5.44
N TYR A 161 7.83 -16.65 4.93
CA TYR A 161 8.24 -17.63 3.92
C TYR A 161 8.19 -19.07 4.44
N GLN A 162 8.62 -19.32 5.68
CA GLN A 162 8.55 -20.66 6.27
C GLN A 162 7.09 -21.17 6.39
N ILE A 163 6.19 -20.29 6.85
CA ILE A 163 4.75 -20.59 6.90
C ILE A 163 4.20 -20.84 5.51
N SER A 164 4.52 -19.96 4.57
CA SER A 164 4.04 -20.06 3.19
C SER A 164 4.43 -21.38 2.53
N GLU A 165 5.68 -21.79 2.69
CA GLU A 165 6.19 -23.07 2.16
C GLU A 165 5.58 -24.28 2.87
N LYS A 166 5.43 -24.22 4.19
CA LYS A 166 4.89 -25.33 4.99
C LYS A 166 3.42 -25.63 4.69
N TYR A 167 2.62 -24.58 4.48
CA TYR A 167 1.17 -24.71 4.30
C TYR A 167 0.69 -24.48 2.87
N ASN A 168 1.60 -24.18 1.94
CA ASN A 168 1.28 -23.84 0.54
C ASN A 168 0.23 -22.71 0.46
N ILE A 169 0.47 -21.60 1.16
CA ILE A 169 -0.43 -20.45 1.25
C ILE A 169 0.39 -19.15 1.26
N PRO A 170 -0.03 -18.08 0.58
CA PRO A 170 0.63 -16.79 0.72
C PRO A 170 0.50 -16.26 2.15
N VAL A 171 1.49 -15.50 2.61
CA VAL A 171 1.44 -14.85 3.92
C VAL A 171 1.60 -13.35 3.77
N ILE A 172 0.73 -12.59 4.42
CA ILE A 172 0.80 -11.13 4.47
C ILE A 172 1.69 -10.70 5.64
N VAL A 173 2.68 -9.88 5.34
CA VAL A 173 3.42 -9.09 6.34
C VAL A 173 2.91 -7.66 6.24
N ARG A 174 2.13 -7.23 7.25
CA ARG A 174 1.54 -5.91 7.29
C ARG A 174 2.40 -4.96 8.10
N LEU A 175 2.83 -3.89 7.45
CA LEU A 175 3.55 -2.78 8.06
C LEU A 175 2.63 -1.56 8.16
N THR A 176 3.04 -0.58 8.96
CA THR A 176 2.49 0.78 8.92
C THR A 176 3.58 1.77 8.55
N THR A 177 3.21 3.00 8.20
CA THR A 177 4.16 4.06 7.83
C THR A 177 5.30 4.18 8.84
N ARG A 178 5.00 4.09 10.14
CA ARG A 178 5.99 4.18 11.20
C ARG A 178 7.04 3.08 11.08
N VAL A 179 6.62 1.82 10.95
CA VAL A 179 7.52 0.67 10.82
C VAL A 179 8.29 0.74 9.50
N SER A 180 7.59 1.06 8.39
CA SER A 180 8.20 1.16 7.06
C SER A 180 9.35 2.17 7.00
N HIS A 181 9.22 3.30 7.69
CA HIS A 181 10.19 4.40 7.65
C HIS A 181 11.07 4.53 8.91
N GLN A 182 10.91 3.65 9.89
CA GLN A 182 11.80 3.57 11.04
C GLN A 182 13.17 3.06 10.63
N ARG A 183 14.24 3.60 11.23
CA ARG A 183 15.61 3.12 11.08
C ARG A 183 16.16 2.66 12.42
N MET A 184 16.72 1.46 12.45
CA MET A 184 17.41 0.93 13.62
C MET A 184 18.49 -0.09 13.24
N PRO A 185 19.40 -0.44 14.18
CA PRO A 185 20.32 -1.55 14.00
C PRO A 185 19.55 -2.89 13.90
N VAL A 186 19.82 -3.64 12.83
CA VAL A 186 19.22 -4.95 12.55
C VAL A 186 20.32 -6.00 12.48
N ASP A 187 20.11 -7.12 13.17
CA ASP A 187 21.01 -8.29 13.09
C ASP A 187 20.78 -9.01 11.76
N LEU A 188 21.85 -9.35 11.06
CA LEU A 188 21.81 -9.93 9.72
C LEU A 188 22.27 -11.38 9.73
N ASP A 189 21.57 -12.21 8.94
CA ASP A 189 21.96 -13.58 8.59
C ASP A 189 22.53 -13.63 7.15
N ASP A 190 22.98 -14.80 6.73
CA ASP A 190 23.56 -15.00 5.41
C ASP A 190 22.51 -14.83 4.29
N LEU A 191 22.92 -14.15 3.21
CA LEU A 191 22.11 -14.05 2.00
C LEU A 191 22.05 -15.39 1.28
N LYS A 192 20.90 -15.71 0.69
CA LYS A 192 20.68 -16.92 -0.09
C LYS A 192 20.39 -16.56 -1.54
N PHE A 193 21.20 -17.06 -2.46
CA PHE A 193 21.03 -16.90 -3.90
C PHE A 193 20.72 -18.27 -4.52
N ASN A 194 19.44 -18.57 -4.66
CA ASN A 194 19.00 -19.80 -5.29
C ASN A 194 18.97 -19.63 -6.80
N LYS A 195 19.51 -20.60 -7.54
CA LYS A 195 19.44 -20.60 -9.00
C LYS A 195 17.97 -20.55 -9.46
N ILE A 196 17.69 -19.74 -10.46
CA ILE A 196 16.36 -19.73 -11.10
C ILE A 196 16.22 -20.99 -11.94
N GLU A 197 15.35 -21.88 -11.48
CA GLU A 197 14.91 -23.06 -12.22
C GLU A 197 13.39 -23.07 -12.19
N ALA A 198 12.77 -22.92 -13.34
CA ALA A 198 11.32 -22.79 -13.45
C ALA A 198 10.74 -23.87 -14.34
N ASP A 199 9.70 -24.54 -13.85
CA ASP A 199 8.90 -25.50 -14.59
C ASP A 199 7.44 -25.42 -14.10
N PHE A 200 6.49 -25.28 -15.03
CA PHE A 200 5.08 -25.25 -14.68
C PHE A 200 4.50 -26.67 -14.63
N PRO A 201 4.03 -27.18 -13.48
CA PRO A 201 3.53 -28.54 -13.35
C PRO A 201 2.20 -28.71 -14.10
N LYS A 202 2.17 -29.53 -15.15
CA LYS A 202 0.98 -29.85 -15.93
C LYS A 202 0.25 -31.12 -15.47
N ASP A 203 0.83 -31.84 -14.54
CA ASP A 203 0.28 -33.07 -13.95
C ASP A 203 -0.83 -32.81 -12.91
N LYS A 204 -1.00 -31.54 -12.49
CA LYS A 204 -2.02 -31.11 -11.53
C LYS A 204 -2.91 -29.99 -12.12
N PRO A 205 -3.74 -30.29 -13.14
CA PRO A 205 -4.47 -29.25 -13.87
C PRO A 205 -5.47 -28.47 -13.02
N ASP A 206 -5.94 -29.06 -11.90
CA ASP A 206 -6.98 -28.49 -11.05
C ASP A 206 -6.40 -27.63 -9.92
N GLN A 207 -5.08 -27.70 -9.65
CA GLN A 207 -4.44 -27.01 -8.54
C GLN A 207 -4.56 -25.49 -8.67
N PHE A 208 -4.38 -24.96 -9.87
CA PHE A 208 -4.33 -23.51 -10.15
C PHE A 208 -5.60 -22.98 -10.81
N SER A 209 -6.70 -23.73 -10.73
CA SER A 209 -7.97 -23.36 -11.34
C SER A 209 -9.05 -23.18 -10.29
N THR A 210 -9.74 -22.05 -10.35
CA THR A 210 -10.92 -21.77 -9.53
C THR A 210 -12.23 -22.09 -10.23
N MET A 211 -12.20 -22.99 -11.20
CA MET A 211 -13.41 -23.46 -11.90
C MET A 211 -14.29 -24.32 -10.99
N PRO A 212 -15.62 -24.22 -11.05
CA PRO A 212 -16.49 -25.22 -10.43
C PRO A 212 -16.23 -26.63 -11.04
N PRO A 213 -16.20 -27.70 -10.22
CA PRO A 213 -16.59 -27.77 -8.80
C PRO A 213 -15.42 -27.53 -7.80
N TYR A 214 -14.21 -27.27 -8.27
CA TYR A 214 -13.00 -27.22 -7.41
C TYR A 214 -13.04 -26.11 -6.35
N THR A 215 -13.65 -24.97 -6.65
CA THR A 215 -13.67 -23.80 -5.75
C THR A 215 -14.17 -24.14 -4.34
N ILE A 216 -15.20 -25.01 -4.23
CA ILE A 216 -15.77 -25.37 -2.91
C ILE A 216 -14.80 -26.27 -2.12
N SER A 217 -14.13 -27.22 -2.77
CA SER A 217 -13.12 -28.06 -2.11
C SER A 217 -11.91 -27.22 -1.68
N GLN A 218 -11.44 -26.34 -2.55
CA GLN A 218 -10.35 -25.40 -2.25
C GLN A 218 -10.69 -24.49 -1.05
N HIS A 219 -11.94 -24.00 -0.96
CA HIS A 219 -12.37 -23.21 0.20
C HIS A 219 -12.34 -24.03 1.51
N LYS A 220 -12.80 -25.27 1.49
CA LYS A 220 -12.73 -26.15 2.68
C LYS A 220 -11.28 -26.39 3.10
N GLU A 221 -10.41 -26.71 2.14
CA GLU A 221 -8.98 -26.89 2.40
C GLU A 221 -8.32 -25.62 2.95
N LEU A 222 -8.70 -24.45 2.46
CA LEU A 222 -8.24 -23.16 2.97
C LEU A 222 -8.60 -22.99 4.46
N LEU A 223 -9.86 -23.23 4.83
CA LEU A 223 -10.31 -23.13 6.22
C LEU A 223 -9.57 -24.12 7.13
N GLU A 224 -9.39 -25.37 6.69
CA GLU A 224 -8.59 -26.37 7.43
C GLU A 224 -7.12 -25.94 7.57
N LYS A 225 -6.53 -25.30 6.55
CA LYS A 225 -5.17 -24.74 6.65
C LYS A 225 -5.09 -23.63 7.70
N ILE A 226 -6.07 -22.74 7.72
CA ILE A 226 -6.12 -21.64 8.71
C ILE A 226 -6.22 -22.18 10.13
N ASP A 227 -7.03 -23.21 10.37
CA ASP A 227 -7.12 -23.85 11.70
C ASP A 227 -5.79 -24.51 12.10
N LYS A 228 -5.13 -25.20 11.16
CA LYS A 228 -3.78 -25.77 11.42
C LYS A 228 -2.75 -24.68 11.70
N ILE A 229 -2.76 -23.57 10.96
CA ILE A 229 -1.86 -22.42 11.18
C ILE A 229 -2.13 -21.83 12.56
N ARG A 230 -3.40 -21.67 12.97
CA ARG A 230 -3.72 -21.22 14.33
C ARG A 230 -3.08 -22.11 15.38
N GLU A 231 -3.33 -23.42 15.32
CA GLU A 231 -2.89 -24.37 16.34
C GLU A 231 -1.37 -24.58 16.37
N GLN A 232 -0.73 -24.68 15.20
CA GLN A 232 0.65 -25.10 15.06
C GLN A 232 1.64 -23.95 14.96
N GLU A 233 1.15 -22.74 14.66
CA GLU A 233 1.98 -21.56 14.47
C GLU A 233 1.56 -20.41 15.40
N ALA A 234 0.37 -19.85 15.25
CA ALA A 234 -0.01 -18.67 16.00
C ALA A 234 -0.04 -18.91 17.52
N GLU A 235 -0.53 -20.07 17.98
CA GLU A 235 -0.59 -20.42 19.40
C GLU A 235 0.77 -20.70 20.03
N VAL A 236 1.74 -21.19 19.26
CA VAL A 236 3.04 -21.62 19.80
C VAL A 236 4.17 -20.64 19.53
N SER A 237 3.96 -19.71 18.62
CA SER A 237 4.99 -18.78 18.15
C SER A 237 5.45 -17.81 19.23
N GLU A 238 6.77 -17.58 19.29
CA GLU A 238 7.40 -16.59 20.16
C GLU A 238 7.15 -15.14 19.72
N ILE A 239 6.58 -14.92 18.53
CA ILE A 239 6.19 -13.56 18.10
C ILE A 239 4.94 -13.06 18.83
N ASN A 240 4.18 -13.96 19.47
CA ASN A 240 3.13 -13.65 20.43
C ASN A 240 3.67 -13.90 21.85
N LYS A 241 4.11 -12.85 22.52
CA LYS A 241 4.86 -12.97 23.77
C LYS A 241 4.32 -12.08 24.88
N MET A 242 4.26 -12.64 26.11
CA MET A 242 4.05 -11.85 27.31
C MET A 242 5.33 -11.11 27.70
N HIS A 243 5.17 -9.87 28.08
CA HIS A 243 6.18 -9.00 28.68
C HIS A 243 5.70 -8.57 30.05
N ASN A 244 6.61 -8.35 31.00
CA ASN A 244 6.32 -7.90 32.35
C ASN A 244 5.35 -8.84 33.12
N GLU A 245 5.39 -10.14 32.88
CA GLU A 245 4.42 -11.12 33.39
C GLU A 245 4.31 -11.13 34.93
N ASP A 246 5.42 -10.87 35.62
CA ASP A 246 5.50 -10.91 37.08
C ASP A 246 5.10 -9.61 37.78
N ALA A 247 4.48 -8.68 37.07
CA ALA A 247 4.26 -7.30 37.54
C ALA A 247 3.21 -7.15 38.67
N GLY A 248 2.35 -8.16 38.90
CA GLY A 248 1.37 -8.17 40.00
C GLY A 248 0.25 -7.15 39.86
N ASP A 249 -0.11 -6.72 38.68
CA ASP A 249 -1.21 -5.80 38.38
C ASP A 249 -2.51 -6.56 38.08
N ASP A 250 -3.67 -5.96 38.38
CA ASP A 250 -5.00 -6.50 38.02
C ASP A 250 -5.36 -6.22 36.56
N MET A 251 -4.57 -5.36 35.87
CA MET A 251 -4.72 -4.98 34.48
C MET A 251 -3.63 -5.59 33.61
N ALA A 252 -4.00 -5.97 32.39
CA ALA A 252 -3.04 -6.30 31.33
C ALA A 252 -3.32 -5.49 30.07
N ILE A 253 -2.34 -5.44 29.18
CA ILE A 253 -2.47 -4.79 27.86
C ILE A 253 -2.28 -5.84 26.78
N ILE A 254 -3.10 -5.78 25.71
CA ILE A 254 -2.88 -6.53 24.47
C ILE A 254 -2.51 -5.52 23.40
N ALA A 255 -1.35 -5.66 22.77
CA ALA A 255 -0.86 -4.70 21.76
C ALA A 255 -0.35 -5.42 20.51
N SER A 256 -0.61 -4.86 19.32
CA SER A 256 -0.16 -5.41 18.03
C SER A 256 0.65 -4.39 17.23
N GLY A 257 1.57 -4.90 16.40
CA GLY A 257 2.42 -4.07 15.55
C GLY A 257 3.17 -2.99 16.35
N VAL A 258 3.32 -1.81 15.76
CA VAL A 258 4.04 -0.68 16.37
C VAL A 258 3.42 -0.20 17.69
N SER A 259 2.12 -0.42 17.91
CA SER A 259 1.44 -0.05 19.16
C SER A 259 2.09 -0.68 20.38
N PHE A 260 2.74 -1.85 20.24
CA PHE A 260 3.53 -2.45 21.31
C PHE A 260 4.64 -1.52 21.82
N HIS A 261 5.40 -0.90 20.92
CA HIS A 261 6.46 0.05 21.35
C HIS A 261 5.89 1.30 22.00
N HIS A 262 4.74 1.79 21.52
CA HIS A 262 4.07 2.94 22.16
C HIS A 262 3.60 2.61 23.59
N VAL A 263 3.10 1.40 23.81
CA VAL A 263 2.75 0.89 25.14
C VAL A 263 3.98 0.83 26.05
N MET A 264 5.10 0.27 25.57
CA MET A 264 6.32 0.16 26.37
C MET A 264 6.92 1.52 26.70
N GLU A 265 6.88 2.48 25.77
CA GLU A 265 7.33 3.85 25.98
C GLU A 265 6.43 4.57 26.98
N ALA A 266 5.12 4.48 26.84
CA ALA A 266 4.14 5.05 27.76
C ALA A 266 4.33 4.53 29.20
N GLN A 267 4.48 3.21 29.37
CA GLN A 267 4.75 2.60 30.68
C GLN A 267 6.05 3.12 31.30
N LYS A 268 7.13 3.18 30.50
CA LYS A 268 8.43 3.69 30.95
C LYS A 268 8.29 5.15 31.41
N PHE A 269 7.60 5.99 30.64
CA PHE A 269 7.36 7.39 30.97
C PHE A 269 6.56 7.53 32.28
N MET A 270 5.50 6.75 32.45
CA MET A 270 4.65 6.78 33.64
C MET A 270 5.25 6.08 34.84
N GLY A 271 6.33 5.29 34.67
CA GLY A 271 6.93 4.44 35.71
C GLY A 271 6.04 3.27 36.09
N LEU A 272 5.25 2.76 35.14
CA LEU A 272 4.38 1.60 35.27
C LEU A 272 5.09 0.33 34.79
N ASN A 273 4.61 -0.81 35.27
CA ASN A 273 5.09 -2.12 34.84
C ASN A 273 3.90 -3.07 34.70
N ILE A 274 3.03 -2.79 33.71
CA ILE A 274 1.81 -3.55 33.43
C ILE A 274 2.16 -4.74 32.52
N PRO A 275 1.61 -5.95 32.74
CA PRO A 275 1.76 -7.08 31.82
C PRO A 275 1.25 -6.75 30.41
N VAL A 276 2.04 -7.10 29.38
CA VAL A 276 1.68 -6.83 27.97
C VAL A 276 1.76 -8.11 27.16
N LEU A 277 0.64 -8.55 26.60
CA LEU A 277 0.65 -9.54 25.52
C LEU A 277 0.91 -8.81 24.20
N LYS A 278 2.10 -8.99 23.64
CA LYS A 278 2.40 -8.57 22.28
C LYS A 278 1.84 -9.59 21.31
N LEU A 279 1.05 -9.14 20.33
CA LEU A 279 0.57 -9.93 19.20
C LEU A 279 1.38 -9.62 17.95
N GLY A 280 2.13 -10.60 17.46
CA GLY A 280 2.74 -10.56 16.13
C GLY A 280 1.83 -11.20 15.07
N TRP A 281 0.94 -12.14 15.44
CA TRP A 281 -0.11 -12.68 14.60
C TRP A 281 -1.38 -11.85 14.71
N PHE A 282 -1.84 -11.35 13.57
CA PHE A 282 -3.16 -10.75 13.46
C PHE A 282 -4.21 -11.78 13.00
N TYR A 283 -3.88 -12.62 12.02
CA TYR A 283 -4.80 -13.64 11.53
C TYR A 283 -4.05 -14.92 11.11
N PRO A 284 -4.47 -16.08 11.60
CA PRO A 284 -5.45 -16.25 12.67
C PRO A 284 -4.90 -15.83 14.05
N LEU A 285 -5.77 -15.31 14.90
CA LEU A 285 -5.37 -14.91 16.27
C LEU A 285 -5.03 -16.11 17.16
N PRO A 286 -4.08 -15.96 18.10
CA PRO A 286 -3.72 -16.97 19.09
C PRO A 286 -4.74 -16.99 20.24
N GLU A 287 -5.90 -17.61 20.01
CA GLU A 287 -7.03 -17.58 20.94
C GLU A 287 -6.71 -18.15 22.31
N LYS A 288 -5.89 -19.22 22.40
CA LYS A 288 -5.51 -19.84 23.69
C LYS A 288 -4.66 -18.88 24.51
N LYS A 289 -3.64 -18.26 23.89
CA LYS A 289 -2.82 -17.23 24.57
C LYS A 289 -3.66 -16.06 25.05
N ILE A 290 -4.64 -15.59 24.25
CA ILE A 290 -5.55 -14.52 24.65
C ILE A 290 -6.41 -14.99 25.83
N LYS A 291 -6.98 -16.21 25.80
CA LYS A 291 -7.79 -16.78 26.88
C LYS A 291 -7.01 -16.93 28.18
N GLU A 292 -5.71 -17.25 28.10
CA GLU A 292 -4.84 -17.28 29.29
C GLU A 292 -4.75 -15.88 29.94
N VAL A 293 -4.62 -14.81 29.15
CA VAL A 293 -4.65 -13.43 29.66
C VAL A 293 -6.02 -13.09 30.25
N LEU A 294 -7.11 -13.44 29.55
CA LEU A 294 -8.49 -13.21 30.04
C LEU A 294 -8.77 -13.89 31.38
N SER A 295 -8.15 -15.03 31.65
CA SER A 295 -8.33 -15.76 32.89
C SER A 295 -7.54 -15.21 34.08
N LYS A 296 -6.49 -14.42 33.83
CA LYS A 296 -5.55 -13.94 34.87
C LYS A 296 -5.88 -12.51 35.33
N PHE A 297 -6.45 -11.69 34.47
CA PHE A 297 -6.62 -10.26 34.72
C PHE A 297 -8.08 -9.83 34.73
N LYS A 298 -8.40 -8.78 35.50
CA LYS A 298 -9.76 -8.22 35.59
C LYS A 298 -10.04 -7.14 34.56
N LYS A 299 -9.00 -6.51 34.04
CA LYS A 299 -9.08 -5.47 33.02
C LYS A 299 -8.06 -5.71 31.95
N ILE A 300 -8.46 -5.53 30.70
CA ILE A 300 -7.53 -5.64 29.56
C ILE A 300 -7.75 -4.43 28.65
N LEU A 301 -6.68 -3.65 28.45
CA LEU A 301 -6.64 -2.59 27.47
C LEU A 301 -6.08 -3.12 26.14
N VAL A 302 -6.88 -3.10 25.10
CA VAL A 302 -6.43 -3.44 23.73
C VAL A 302 -5.93 -2.18 23.03
N VAL A 303 -4.65 -2.21 22.61
CA VAL A 303 -3.98 -1.09 21.93
C VAL A 303 -3.64 -1.50 20.51
N GLU A 304 -4.42 -1.00 19.55
CA GLU A 304 -4.27 -1.25 18.12
C GLU A 304 -4.59 -0.01 17.30
N GLU A 305 -3.95 0.15 16.14
CA GLU A 305 -4.19 1.28 15.24
C GLU A 305 -5.51 1.12 14.47
N LEU A 306 -6.15 2.26 14.17
CA LEU A 306 -7.39 2.37 13.40
C LEU A 306 -8.57 1.61 14.03
N GLU A 307 -9.27 0.77 13.27
CA GLU A 307 -10.46 0.06 13.70
C GLU A 307 -10.17 -1.02 14.77
N ASP A 308 -11.20 -1.37 15.50
CA ASP A 308 -11.23 -2.26 16.65
C ASP A 308 -11.28 -3.76 16.29
N TYR A 309 -10.42 -4.22 15.38
CA TYR A 309 -10.42 -5.62 14.96
C TYR A 309 -9.98 -6.57 16.06
N VAL A 310 -8.85 -6.31 16.71
CA VAL A 310 -8.36 -7.17 17.82
C VAL A 310 -9.27 -7.04 19.03
N GLU A 311 -9.71 -5.81 19.36
CA GLU A 311 -10.62 -5.56 20.48
C GLU A 311 -11.94 -6.34 20.34
N LYS A 312 -12.54 -6.38 19.15
CA LYS A 312 -13.75 -7.15 18.88
C LYS A 312 -13.56 -8.63 19.09
N GLU A 313 -12.48 -9.20 18.59
CA GLU A 313 -12.15 -10.62 18.76
C GLU A 313 -11.89 -10.93 20.25
N VAL A 314 -11.15 -10.07 20.94
CA VAL A 314 -10.92 -10.23 22.40
C VAL A 314 -12.23 -10.16 23.17
N LYS A 315 -13.15 -9.24 22.84
CA LYS A 315 -14.49 -9.15 23.43
C LYS A 315 -15.33 -10.41 23.17
N ILE A 316 -15.22 -11.02 21.98
CA ILE A 316 -15.89 -12.28 21.66
C ILE A 316 -15.35 -13.41 22.54
N LEU A 317 -14.03 -13.51 22.69
CA LEU A 317 -13.37 -14.52 23.51
C LEU A 317 -13.61 -14.32 25.02
N ALA A 318 -13.88 -13.08 25.45
CA ALA A 318 -14.07 -12.72 26.84
C ALA A 318 -15.45 -13.10 27.41
N LYS A 319 -16.40 -13.60 26.61
CA LYS A 319 -17.80 -13.85 27.02
C LYS A 319 -17.96 -14.72 28.26
N ASP A 320 -17.04 -15.65 28.46
CA ASP A 320 -17.08 -16.62 29.56
C ASP A 320 -16.15 -16.26 30.73
N TYR A 321 -15.59 -15.03 30.73
CA TYR A 321 -14.63 -14.53 31.71
C TYR A 321 -15.19 -13.29 32.41
N ASP A 322 -14.88 -13.15 33.71
CA ASP A 322 -15.18 -11.95 34.48
C ASP A 322 -14.07 -10.91 34.30
N VAL A 323 -14.04 -10.28 33.13
CA VAL A 323 -13.00 -9.35 32.71
C VAL A 323 -13.60 -8.17 31.93
N GLU A 324 -13.14 -6.97 32.22
CA GLU A 324 -13.49 -5.75 31.48
C GLU A 324 -12.53 -5.53 30.31
N ILE A 325 -13.05 -5.46 29.09
CA ILE A 325 -12.25 -5.19 27.88
C ILE A 325 -12.41 -3.72 27.48
N LEU A 326 -11.29 -3.02 27.52
CA LEU A 326 -11.13 -1.60 27.21
C LEU A 326 -10.38 -1.45 25.87
N GLY A 327 -10.64 -0.39 25.15
CA GLY A 327 -9.97 -0.17 23.85
C GLY A 327 -10.28 1.19 23.24
N LYS A 328 -11.01 1.23 22.14
CA LYS A 328 -11.28 2.45 21.36
C LYS A 328 -12.11 3.52 22.07
N GLU A 329 -12.68 3.23 23.19
CA GLU A 329 -13.29 4.23 24.06
C GLU A 329 -12.24 5.15 24.73
N TYR A 330 -10.97 4.69 24.85
CA TYR A 330 -9.84 5.43 25.40
C TYR A 330 -8.78 5.79 24.35
N LEU A 331 -8.86 5.22 23.15
CA LEU A 331 -7.86 5.36 22.10
C LEU A 331 -8.50 5.87 20.80
N PRO A 332 -7.77 6.64 19.98
CA PRO A 332 -8.30 7.15 18.72
C PRO A 332 -8.67 6.00 17.75
N THR A 333 -9.76 6.22 17.00
CA THR A 333 -10.24 5.31 15.94
C THR A 333 -9.77 5.73 14.54
N ALA A 334 -9.12 6.87 14.42
CA ALA A 334 -8.57 7.41 13.19
C ALA A 334 -7.20 8.02 13.47
N GLY A 335 -6.33 7.96 12.48
CA GLY A 335 -4.97 8.44 12.60
C GLY A 335 -4.02 7.44 13.26
N GLU A 336 -2.76 7.83 13.33
CA GLU A 336 -1.71 7.05 13.97
C GLU A 336 -1.84 7.11 15.49
N ILE A 337 -1.74 5.97 16.18
CA ILE A 337 -1.56 5.94 17.63
C ILE A 337 -0.13 6.37 17.96
N ARG A 338 0.00 7.17 19.03
CA ARG A 338 1.27 7.66 19.56
C ARG A 338 1.39 7.31 21.06
N PRO A 339 2.61 7.36 21.63
CA PRO A 339 2.80 7.15 23.05
C PRO A 339 1.91 8.03 23.92
N GLU A 340 1.66 9.28 23.51
CA GLU A 340 0.81 10.24 24.23
C GLU A 340 -0.63 9.73 24.35
N ASN A 341 -1.18 9.10 23.30
CA ASN A 341 -2.51 8.54 23.36
C ASN A 341 -2.60 7.37 24.38
N VAL A 342 -1.54 6.57 24.46
CA VAL A 342 -1.47 5.47 25.43
C VAL A 342 -1.29 6.02 26.86
N ILE A 343 -0.47 7.06 27.03
CA ILE A 343 -0.30 7.75 28.34
C ILE A 343 -1.65 8.32 28.82
N GLU A 344 -2.39 8.96 27.93
CA GLU A 344 -3.72 9.51 28.23
C GLU A 344 -4.71 8.40 28.62
N ALA A 345 -4.76 7.31 27.84
CA ALA A 345 -5.60 6.16 28.15
C ALA A 345 -5.26 5.54 29.51
N LEU A 346 -3.97 5.28 29.78
CA LEU A 346 -3.50 4.71 31.06
C LEU A 346 -3.73 5.70 32.22
N GLY A 347 -3.66 7.00 31.98
CA GLY A 347 -3.97 8.05 32.96
C GLY A 347 -5.38 8.00 33.52
N SER A 348 -6.31 7.32 32.83
CA SER A 348 -7.68 7.06 33.33
C SER A 348 -7.70 6.01 34.46
N PHE A 349 -6.67 5.18 34.59
CA PHE A 349 -6.59 4.08 35.56
C PHE A 349 -5.47 4.28 36.58
N TYR A 350 -4.42 5.03 36.22
CA TYR A 350 -3.24 5.29 37.05
C TYR A 350 -3.06 6.79 37.22
N PRO A 351 -2.47 7.26 38.36
CA PRO A 351 -2.25 8.69 38.57
C PRO A 351 -1.46 9.30 37.40
N PRO A 352 -1.97 10.33 36.73
CA PRO A 352 -1.31 10.91 35.58
C PRO A 352 0.01 11.58 36.00
N LYS A 353 1.13 11.20 35.39
CA LYS A 353 2.30 12.08 35.34
C LYS A 353 1.94 13.22 34.39
N LYS A 354 2.13 14.46 34.84
CA LYS A 354 2.04 15.61 33.93
C LYS A 354 3.07 15.40 32.81
N LEU A 355 2.57 15.25 31.59
CA LEU A 355 3.39 15.50 30.41
C LEU A 355 3.87 16.95 30.56
N GLU A 356 5.18 17.18 30.62
CA GLU A 356 5.71 18.50 30.29
C GLU A 356 5.36 18.75 28.84
N VAL A 357 4.22 19.38 28.61
CA VAL A 357 3.87 19.89 27.28
C VAL A 357 4.96 20.93 27.00
N LEU A 358 5.89 20.58 26.12
CA LEU A 358 6.78 21.59 25.51
C LEU A 358 5.82 22.66 24.98
N GLU A 359 6.00 23.91 25.41
CA GLU A 359 5.16 25.06 25.02
C GLU A 359 4.80 24.91 23.55
N GLU A 360 3.50 24.98 23.22
CA GLU A 360 3.03 24.94 21.84
C GLU A 360 3.92 25.85 20.99
N GLU A 361 4.69 25.26 20.09
CA GLU A 361 5.46 26.04 19.14
C GLU A 361 4.50 27.00 18.45
N LYS A 362 4.84 28.30 18.48
CA LYS A 362 4.11 29.37 17.78
C LYS A 362 3.64 28.84 16.44
N GLU A 363 2.37 29.02 16.12
CA GLU A 363 1.75 28.58 14.88
C GLU A 363 2.72 28.75 13.69
N LEU A 364 3.27 27.65 13.22
CA LEU A 364 4.09 27.65 12.01
C LEU A 364 3.22 28.06 10.84
N ALA A 365 3.70 28.97 10.01
CA ALA A 365 2.98 29.42 8.82
C ALA A 365 2.62 28.20 7.96
N LYS A 366 1.32 27.94 7.78
CA LYS A 366 0.81 26.86 6.93
C LYS A 366 1.31 27.05 5.49
N ARG A 367 2.18 26.17 5.03
CA ARG A 367 2.64 26.13 3.63
C ARG A 367 1.87 25.05 2.89
N PHE A 368 1.14 25.48 1.85
CA PHE A 368 0.52 24.50 0.94
C PHE A 368 1.59 23.81 0.10
N PRO A 369 1.47 22.50 -0.14
CA PRO A 369 2.32 21.84 -1.11
C PRO A 369 2.11 22.43 -2.51
N GLY A 370 3.17 22.45 -3.31
CA GLY A 370 3.13 23.04 -4.65
C GLY A 370 4.08 22.36 -5.61
N PHE A 371 4.03 22.77 -6.86
CA PHE A 371 4.95 22.27 -7.88
C PHE A 371 6.38 22.69 -7.62
N CYS A 372 7.32 21.82 -7.93
CA CYS A 372 8.75 22.13 -7.86
C CYS A 372 9.11 23.34 -8.75
N PRO A 373 10.14 24.12 -8.40
CA PRO A 373 10.66 25.18 -9.27
C PRO A 373 11.07 24.64 -10.66
N GLY A 374 10.51 25.21 -11.73
CA GLY A 374 10.74 24.78 -13.11
C GLY A 374 9.96 23.54 -13.55
N CYS A 375 8.97 23.09 -12.76
CA CYS A 375 8.09 22.01 -13.16
C CYS A 375 7.25 22.40 -14.40
N PRO A 376 7.15 21.53 -15.43
CA PRO A 376 6.38 21.82 -16.65
C PRO A 376 4.89 22.03 -16.40
N TYR A 377 4.35 21.50 -15.31
CA TYR A 377 2.94 21.63 -14.95
C TYR A 377 2.53 23.09 -14.65
N TRP A 378 3.45 23.96 -14.26
CA TRP A 378 3.20 25.41 -14.14
C TRP A 378 2.67 26.01 -15.44
N PHE A 379 3.30 25.69 -16.57
CA PHE A 379 2.90 26.21 -17.88
C PHE A 379 1.54 25.67 -18.30
N LEU A 380 1.32 24.37 -18.14
CA LEU A 380 0.06 23.72 -18.47
C LEU A 380 -1.10 24.33 -17.68
N PHE A 381 -1.03 24.34 -16.35
CA PHE A 381 -2.14 24.80 -15.52
C PHE A 381 -2.38 26.31 -15.64
N ASN A 382 -1.35 27.13 -15.82
CA ASN A 382 -1.52 28.54 -16.14
C ASN A 382 -2.27 28.74 -17.46
N THR A 383 -1.93 27.98 -18.49
CA THR A 383 -2.59 28.06 -19.80
C THR A 383 -4.05 27.61 -19.71
N VAL A 384 -4.32 26.49 -19.07
CA VAL A 384 -5.70 26.00 -18.83
C VAL A 384 -6.53 27.06 -18.10
N LYS A 385 -5.99 27.64 -17.02
CA LYS A 385 -6.67 28.66 -16.22
C LYS A 385 -7.03 29.91 -17.03
N GLN A 386 -6.22 30.27 -18.03
CA GLN A 386 -6.45 31.43 -18.90
C GLN A 386 -7.56 31.20 -19.93
N VAL A 387 -7.72 29.97 -20.43
CA VAL A 387 -8.58 29.72 -21.60
C VAL A 387 -9.83 28.90 -21.30
N ALA A 388 -9.86 28.13 -20.21
CA ALA A 388 -11.05 27.38 -19.84
C ALA A 388 -12.20 28.31 -19.43
N PRO A 389 -13.44 28.07 -19.90
CA PRO A 389 -14.62 28.78 -19.42
C PRO A 389 -14.74 28.73 -17.89
N LYS A 390 -15.25 29.79 -17.27
CA LYS A 390 -15.31 29.93 -15.80
C LYS A 390 -16.06 28.78 -15.07
N ASN A 391 -17.03 28.18 -15.76
CA ASN A 391 -17.85 27.08 -15.23
C ASN A 391 -17.35 25.70 -15.66
N THR A 392 -16.12 25.58 -16.17
CA THR A 392 -15.51 24.28 -16.52
C THR A 392 -15.34 23.42 -15.27
N VAL A 393 -15.71 22.16 -15.36
CA VAL A 393 -15.43 21.15 -14.33
C VAL A 393 -14.03 20.57 -14.56
N PHE A 394 -13.22 20.56 -13.51
CA PHE A 394 -11.85 20.06 -13.55
C PHE A 394 -11.72 18.76 -12.75
N GLY A 395 -11.42 17.68 -13.44
CA GLY A 395 -11.16 16.38 -12.83
C GLY A 395 -9.70 16.22 -12.45
N GLY A 396 -9.44 15.99 -11.18
CA GLY A 396 -8.13 15.61 -10.67
C GLY A 396 -7.89 14.11 -10.69
N ASP A 397 -6.65 13.73 -10.52
CA ASP A 397 -6.21 12.34 -10.35
C ASP A 397 -4.96 12.30 -9.46
N ILE A 398 -4.45 11.12 -9.13
CA ILE A 398 -3.32 10.93 -8.20
C ILE A 398 -1.99 11.07 -8.94
N GLY A 399 -1.16 11.99 -8.49
CA GLY A 399 0.17 12.29 -9.01
C GLY A 399 0.61 13.70 -8.64
N CYS A 400 1.81 14.13 -9.05
CA CYS A 400 2.32 15.49 -8.75
C CYS A 400 1.33 16.60 -9.15
N TYR A 401 0.54 16.39 -10.18
CA TYR A 401 -0.44 17.35 -10.66
C TYR A 401 -1.65 17.55 -9.72
N MET A 402 -1.86 16.70 -8.72
CA MET A 402 -2.85 16.94 -7.67
C MET A 402 -2.57 18.26 -6.91
N MET A 403 -1.35 18.78 -6.97
CA MET A 403 -1.00 20.08 -6.39
C MET A 403 -1.76 21.26 -7.05
N ALA A 404 -2.37 21.06 -8.24
CA ALA A 404 -3.25 22.05 -8.86
C ALA A 404 -4.56 22.28 -8.09
N TYR A 405 -4.89 21.45 -7.10
CA TYR A 405 -5.95 21.69 -6.12
C TYR A 405 -5.71 22.97 -5.29
N PHE A 406 -4.44 23.24 -4.95
CA PHE A 406 -4.06 24.37 -4.11
C PHE A 406 -3.91 25.69 -4.91
N PRO A 407 -3.95 26.85 -4.21
CA PRO A 407 -3.55 28.11 -4.83
C PRO A 407 -2.14 28.05 -5.46
N PRO A 408 -1.90 28.75 -6.56
CA PRO A 408 -2.76 29.73 -7.23
C PRO A 408 -3.75 29.13 -8.24
N PHE A 409 -3.72 27.82 -8.50
CA PHE A 409 -4.46 27.20 -9.60
C PHE A 409 -5.93 26.96 -9.25
N LYS A 410 -6.24 26.14 -8.26
CA LYS A 410 -7.60 25.71 -7.90
C LYS A 410 -8.32 25.10 -9.10
N LEU A 411 -7.67 24.17 -9.80
CA LEU A 411 -8.14 23.51 -11.02
C LEU A 411 -8.41 22.02 -10.80
N GLN A 412 -9.04 21.69 -9.67
CA GLN A 412 -9.54 20.35 -9.38
C GLN A 412 -10.82 20.46 -8.54
N ASP A 413 -11.94 20.10 -9.14
CA ASP A 413 -13.25 20.08 -8.48
C ASP A 413 -13.53 18.73 -7.81
N TYR A 414 -12.90 17.67 -8.32
CA TYR A 414 -12.91 16.35 -7.69
C TYR A 414 -11.53 15.68 -7.83
N LEU A 415 -11.20 14.88 -6.83
CA LEU A 415 -10.06 13.98 -6.78
C LEU A 415 -10.48 12.74 -5.97
N PHE A 416 -10.32 11.55 -6.52
CA PHE A 416 -10.91 10.35 -5.91
C PHE A 416 -9.88 9.22 -5.76
N SER A 417 -9.55 8.48 -6.82
CA SER A 417 -8.58 7.40 -6.81
C SER A 417 -7.68 7.45 -8.03
N MET A 418 -6.59 6.71 -8.02
CA MET A 418 -5.64 6.67 -9.13
C MET A 418 -6.32 6.12 -10.39
N GLY A 419 -6.33 6.91 -11.46
CA GLY A 419 -6.99 6.60 -12.74
C GLY A 419 -8.46 6.99 -12.83
N SER A 420 -9.07 7.47 -11.73
CA SER A 420 -10.51 7.80 -11.70
C SER A 420 -10.87 9.11 -12.43
N GLY A 421 -9.91 9.99 -12.67
CA GLY A 421 -10.16 11.30 -13.25
C GLY A 421 -10.92 11.24 -14.59
N ILE A 422 -10.54 10.31 -15.47
CA ILE A 422 -11.23 10.11 -16.76
C ILE A 422 -12.63 9.51 -16.55
N GLY A 423 -12.77 8.47 -15.72
CA GLY A 423 -14.05 7.78 -15.52
C GLY A 423 -15.11 8.67 -14.88
N ILE A 424 -14.75 9.44 -13.85
CA ILE A 424 -15.65 10.42 -13.22
C ILE A 424 -15.96 11.55 -14.22
N GLY A 425 -14.94 12.07 -14.92
CA GLY A 425 -15.12 13.09 -15.96
C GLY A 425 -16.06 12.67 -17.07
N HIS A 426 -15.99 11.39 -17.49
CA HIS A 426 -16.96 10.79 -18.41
C HIS A 426 -18.39 10.85 -17.86
N GLY A 427 -18.60 10.39 -16.62
CA GLY A 427 -19.92 10.38 -16.00
C GLY A 427 -20.50 11.79 -15.85
N VAL A 428 -19.70 12.76 -15.40
CA VAL A 428 -20.09 14.17 -15.30
C VAL A 428 -20.48 14.71 -16.67
N LYS A 429 -19.61 14.54 -17.69
CA LYS A 429 -19.88 15.07 -19.03
C LYS A 429 -21.10 14.42 -19.67
N LYS A 430 -21.28 13.10 -19.49
CA LYS A 430 -22.46 12.38 -19.99
C LYS A 430 -23.76 12.92 -19.38
N SER A 431 -23.77 13.14 -18.08
CA SER A 431 -24.93 13.72 -17.37
C SER A 431 -25.26 15.13 -17.85
N LEU A 432 -24.25 15.97 -18.06
CA LEU A 432 -24.41 17.30 -18.60
C LEU A 432 -25.01 17.28 -20.02
N ASN A 433 -24.50 16.39 -20.87
CA ASN A 433 -25.02 16.22 -22.23
C ASN A 433 -26.50 15.76 -22.23
N LEU A 434 -26.86 14.81 -21.37
CA LEU A 434 -28.24 14.32 -21.24
C LEU A 434 -29.21 15.42 -20.78
N SER A 435 -28.74 16.37 -19.99
CA SER A 435 -29.55 17.50 -19.53
C SER A 435 -29.53 18.71 -20.47
N GLY A 436 -28.80 18.63 -21.60
CA GLY A 436 -28.63 19.77 -22.54
C GLY A 436 -27.72 20.85 -22.00
N ASN A 437 -26.97 20.60 -20.92
CA ASN A 437 -26.04 21.57 -20.33
C ASN A 437 -24.69 21.53 -21.06
N ASN A 438 -24.26 22.69 -21.58
CA ASN A 438 -23.04 22.83 -22.36
C ASN A 438 -21.76 23.04 -21.51
N GLN A 439 -21.83 22.83 -20.19
CA GLN A 439 -20.68 22.94 -19.29
C GLN A 439 -19.54 22.02 -19.78
N LYS A 440 -18.32 22.54 -19.77
CA LYS A 440 -17.16 21.81 -20.24
C LYS A 440 -16.55 20.99 -19.10
N VAL A 441 -15.90 19.88 -19.45
CA VAL A 441 -15.19 19.01 -18.51
C VAL A 441 -13.78 18.79 -19.03
N ILE A 442 -12.78 19.05 -18.19
CA ILE A 442 -11.36 18.75 -18.44
C ILE A 442 -10.91 17.74 -17.38
N ALA A 443 -10.45 16.58 -17.79
CA ALA A 443 -9.89 15.57 -16.90
C ALA A 443 -8.36 15.50 -17.06
N PHE A 444 -7.63 15.62 -15.96
CA PHE A 444 -6.17 15.51 -15.92
C PHE A 444 -5.78 14.12 -15.48
N ILE A 445 -4.75 13.55 -16.11
CA ILE A 445 -4.17 12.27 -15.75
C ILE A 445 -2.67 12.24 -16.07
N GLY A 446 -1.85 11.66 -15.19
CA GLY A 446 -0.43 11.47 -15.48
C GLY A 446 -0.20 10.26 -16.41
N ASP A 447 0.96 10.21 -17.03
CA ASP A 447 1.37 9.11 -17.92
C ASP A 447 1.41 7.75 -17.22
N SER A 448 2.02 7.64 -16.05
CA SER A 448 2.01 6.40 -15.25
C SER A 448 0.59 5.98 -14.87
N THR A 449 -0.24 6.94 -14.45
CA THR A 449 -1.63 6.71 -14.08
C THR A 449 -2.49 6.32 -15.29
N PHE A 450 -2.18 6.84 -16.47
CA PHE A 450 -2.84 6.43 -17.71
C PHE A 450 -2.62 4.95 -18.01
N PHE A 451 -1.39 4.46 -17.87
CA PHE A 451 -1.10 3.02 -17.97
C PHE A 451 -1.73 2.21 -16.84
N HIS A 452 -1.76 2.74 -15.63
CA HIS A 452 -2.29 2.06 -14.45
C HIS A 452 -3.80 1.74 -14.60
N ALA A 453 -4.61 2.74 -14.94
CA ALA A 453 -6.07 2.59 -14.98
C ALA A 453 -6.78 3.52 -16.00
N GLY A 454 -6.06 4.42 -16.67
CA GLY A 454 -6.66 5.39 -17.59
C GLY A 454 -7.12 4.78 -18.91
N ILE A 455 -6.45 3.73 -19.40
CA ILE A 455 -6.74 3.09 -20.69
C ILE A 455 -8.17 2.56 -20.75
N PRO A 456 -8.65 1.73 -19.80
CA PRO A 456 -10.05 1.26 -19.82
C PRO A 456 -11.08 2.40 -19.72
N ALA A 457 -10.76 3.43 -18.94
CA ALA A 457 -11.64 4.59 -18.79
C ALA A 457 -11.76 5.38 -20.10
N LEU A 458 -10.66 5.52 -20.87
CA LEU A 458 -10.69 6.15 -22.19
C LEU A 458 -11.47 5.31 -23.21
N VAL A 459 -11.30 3.98 -23.22
CA VAL A 459 -12.12 3.08 -24.04
C VAL A 459 -13.60 3.29 -23.74
N ASN A 460 -13.98 3.38 -22.46
CA ASN A 460 -15.37 3.63 -22.05
C ASN A 460 -15.89 4.99 -22.53
N CYS A 461 -15.06 6.04 -22.56
CA CYS A 461 -15.43 7.34 -23.10
C CYS A 461 -15.76 7.29 -24.60
N VAL A 462 -14.94 6.58 -25.37
CA VAL A 462 -15.11 6.41 -26.83
C VAL A 462 -16.35 5.59 -27.13
N GLU A 463 -16.48 4.42 -26.51
CA GLU A 463 -17.61 3.51 -26.71
C GLU A 463 -18.96 4.17 -26.36
N ASN A 464 -19.02 4.86 -25.23
CA ASN A 464 -20.23 5.51 -24.76
C ASN A 464 -20.41 6.95 -25.27
N LYS A 465 -19.58 7.42 -26.19
CA LYS A 465 -19.74 8.70 -26.88
C LYS A 465 -19.92 9.88 -25.91
N SER A 466 -19.01 10.05 -24.99
CA SER A 466 -18.88 11.28 -24.21
C SER A 466 -17.75 12.15 -24.76
N ASN A 467 -17.77 13.44 -24.46
CA ASN A 467 -16.82 14.39 -25.02
C ASN A 467 -16.10 15.27 -23.97
N PRO A 468 -15.52 14.68 -22.91
CA PRO A 468 -14.60 15.43 -22.08
C PRO A 468 -13.30 15.72 -22.85
N LEU A 469 -12.61 16.80 -22.49
CA LEU A 469 -11.21 16.99 -22.85
C LEU A 469 -10.34 16.27 -21.83
N ILE A 470 -9.53 15.33 -22.28
CA ILE A 470 -8.58 14.60 -21.44
C ILE A 470 -7.18 15.15 -21.69
N ILE A 471 -6.46 15.51 -20.64
CA ILE A 471 -5.07 15.97 -20.72
C ILE A 471 -4.18 14.95 -20.02
N ILE A 472 -3.43 14.19 -20.82
CA ILE A 472 -2.42 13.24 -20.34
C ILE A 472 -1.12 14.03 -20.15
N MET A 473 -0.65 14.08 -18.90
CA MET A 473 0.56 14.79 -18.53
C MET A 473 1.75 13.83 -18.54
N ASP A 474 2.45 13.80 -19.67
CA ASP A 474 3.59 12.93 -19.88
C ASP A 474 4.90 13.61 -19.42
N ASN A 475 5.34 13.27 -18.24
CA ASN A 475 6.62 13.69 -17.68
C ASN A 475 7.71 12.61 -17.70
N SER A 476 7.41 11.46 -18.32
CA SER A 476 8.28 10.32 -18.55
C SER A 476 8.76 9.60 -17.27
N ILE A 477 8.10 9.79 -16.13
CA ILE A 477 8.55 9.17 -14.87
C ILE A 477 7.42 9.14 -13.82
N THR A 478 7.40 8.14 -12.95
CA THR A 478 6.55 8.09 -11.76
C THR A 478 7.19 8.94 -10.66
N ALA A 479 7.00 10.27 -10.74
CA ALA A 479 7.81 11.22 -9.96
C ALA A 479 7.44 11.30 -8.48
N MET A 480 6.14 11.19 -8.13
CA MET A 480 5.64 11.46 -6.78
C MET A 480 6.17 10.48 -5.73
N THR A 481 6.42 9.25 -6.11
CA THR A 481 6.80 8.15 -5.19
C THR A 481 8.29 7.85 -5.17
N GLY A 482 9.12 8.57 -5.93
CA GLY A 482 10.57 8.38 -5.92
C GLY A 482 11.22 8.31 -7.30
N HIS A 483 10.56 8.78 -8.35
CA HIS A 483 11.08 8.80 -9.74
C HIS A 483 11.30 7.40 -10.32
N GLN A 484 10.38 6.46 -10.06
CA GLN A 484 10.43 5.12 -10.63
C GLN A 484 10.18 5.15 -12.15
N PRO A 485 10.73 4.19 -12.91
CA PRO A 485 10.43 4.06 -14.33
C PRO A 485 8.93 3.75 -14.56
N ARG A 486 8.40 4.24 -15.68
CA ARG A 486 7.05 3.93 -16.16
C ARG A 486 7.11 3.17 -17.47
N PRO A 487 6.04 2.47 -17.89
CA PRO A 487 5.99 1.85 -19.21
C PRO A 487 6.20 2.87 -20.35
N GLY A 488 6.88 2.48 -21.42
CA GLY A 488 7.04 3.27 -22.64
C GLY A 488 8.06 4.42 -22.56
N ILE A 489 9.02 4.37 -21.63
CA ILE A 489 10.10 5.37 -21.56
C ILE A 489 11.00 5.26 -22.78
N ASP A 490 11.41 4.06 -23.15
CA ASP A 490 12.40 3.88 -24.22
C ASP A 490 11.78 3.99 -25.63
N LYS A 491 10.70 3.30 -25.91
CA LYS A 491 9.98 3.35 -27.20
C LYS A 491 8.54 2.86 -27.14
N GLU A 492 8.30 1.71 -26.57
CA GLU A 492 6.98 1.06 -26.49
C GLU A 492 6.73 0.54 -25.08
N PRO A 493 5.50 0.52 -24.60
CA PRO A 493 4.27 0.96 -25.27
C PRO A 493 4.17 2.49 -25.42
N ASN A 494 3.69 2.97 -26.59
CA ASN A 494 3.62 4.39 -26.92
C ASN A 494 2.21 4.94 -26.67
N ILE A 495 2.09 6.01 -25.90
CA ILE A 495 0.79 6.60 -25.50
C ILE A 495 -0.04 7.05 -26.71
N GLU A 496 0.58 7.71 -27.71
CA GLU A 496 -0.13 8.20 -28.90
C GLU A 496 -0.73 7.05 -29.70
N LYS A 497 0.03 5.97 -29.88
CA LYS A 497 -0.45 4.79 -30.58
C LYS A 497 -1.62 4.11 -29.85
N ILE A 498 -1.54 4.04 -28.52
CA ILE A 498 -2.61 3.50 -27.68
C ILE A 498 -3.85 4.35 -27.81
N VAL A 499 -3.74 5.67 -27.61
CA VAL A 499 -4.87 6.61 -27.70
C VAL A 499 -5.51 6.58 -29.10
N SER A 500 -4.70 6.58 -30.15
CA SER A 500 -5.20 6.45 -31.54
C SER A 500 -5.84 5.10 -31.78
N GLY A 501 -5.24 4.00 -31.29
CA GLY A 501 -5.76 2.64 -31.43
C GLY A 501 -7.10 2.41 -30.72
N ILE A 502 -7.39 3.17 -29.65
CA ILE A 502 -8.69 3.19 -28.97
C ILE A 502 -9.77 3.87 -29.84
N GLY A 503 -9.37 4.67 -30.84
CA GLY A 503 -10.29 5.34 -31.76
C GLY A 503 -10.51 6.83 -31.48
N VAL A 504 -9.65 7.45 -30.66
CA VAL A 504 -9.65 8.90 -30.44
C VAL A 504 -9.20 9.62 -31.72
N LYS A 505 -10.06 10.44 -32.28
CA LYS A 505 -9.78 11.20 -33.51
C LYS A 505 -9.09 12.54 -33.22
N ASN A 506 -9.47 13.20 -32.12
CA ASN A 506 -8.94 14.49 -31.71
C ASN A 506 -7.77 14.27 -30.75
N LEU A 507 -6.58 14.01 -31.29
CA LEU A 507 -5.36 13.77 -30.53
C LEU A 507 -4.28 14.77 -30.91
N LYS A 508 -3.63 15.40 -29.93
CA LYS A 508 -2.48 16.27 -30.17
C LYS A 508 -1.44 16.10 -29.06
N VAL A 509 -0.16 16.06 -29.46
CA VAL A 509 0.99 16.07 -28.54
C VAL A 509 1.57 17.48 -28.54
N ILE A 510 1.70 18.10 -27.36
CA ILE A 510 2.15 19.49 -27.22
C ILE A 510 3.15 19.60 -26.07
N ASP A 511 4.24 20.30 -26.30
CA ASP A 511 5.10 20.77 -25.21
C ASP A 511 4.40 21.93 -24.49
N PRO A 512 4.12 21.85 -23.17
CA PRO A 512 3.37 22.89 -22.45
C PRO A 512 4.06 24.27 -22.42
N ILE A 513 5.34 24.37 -22.79
CA ILE A 513 6.02 25.68 -22.99
C ILE A 513 5.48 26.40 -24.21
N ASN A 514 5.01 25.67 -25.23
CA ASN A 514 4.35 26.25 -26.39
C ASN A 514 2.91 26.66 -26.03
N GLN A 515 2.80 27.74 -25.25
CA GLN A 515 1.53 28.16 -24.64
C GLN A 515 0.49 28.58 -25.66
N GLU A 516 0.88 29.21 -26.78
CA GLU A 516 -0.08 29.67 -27.81
C GLU A 516 -0.73 28.47 -28.51
N GLU A 517 0.05 27.47 -28.94
CA GLU A 517 -0.48 26.26 -29.53
C GLU A 517 -1.37 25.51 -28.55
N LEU A 518 -0.97 25.44 -27.26
CA LEU A 518 -1.76 24.79 -26.22
C LEU A 518 -3.10 25.52 -26.00
N LYS A 519 -3.12 26.84 -25.96
CA LYS A 519 -4.34 27.67 -25.85
C LYS A 519 -5.32 27.42 -26.99
N GLU A 520 -4.82 27.47 -28.22
CA GLU A 520 -5.64 27.22 -29.40
C GLU A 520 -6.21 25.79 -29.41
N THR A 521 -5.40 24.82 -29.09
CA THR A 521 -5.81 23.41 -29.06
C THR A 521 -6.85 23.16 -27.97
N ILE A 522 -6.68 23.69 -26.76
CA ILE A 522 -7.68 23.57 -25.69
C ILE A 522 -9.02 24.17 -26.12
N LYS A 523 -9.00 25.37 -26.69
CA LYS A 523 -10.23 26.02 -27.18
C LYS A 523 -10.92 25.22 -28.28
N ASP A 524 -10.17 24.70 -29.25
CA ASP A 524 -10.72 23.83 -30.31
C ASP A 524 -11.30 22.53 -29.74
N PHE A 525 -10.54 21.82 -28.92
CA PHE A 525 -10.92 20.52 -28.40
C PHE A 525 -12.09 20.57 -27.42
N LEU A 526 -12.25 21.63 -26.66
CA LEU A 526 -13.43 21.86 -25.82
C LEU A 526 -14.74 22.00 -26.60
N ASN A 527 -14.68 22.30 -27.91
CA ASN A 527 -15.84 22.46 -28.76
C ASN A 527 -16.13 21.23 -29.65
N LYS A 528 -15.32 20.16 -29.55
CA LYS A 528 -15.58 18.91 -30.26
C LYS A 528 -16.74 18.16 -29.63
N GLU A 529 -17.47 17.41 -30.45
CA GLU A 529 -18.58 16.54 -29.99
C GLU A 529 -18.10 15.13 -29.58
N GLU A 530 -16.86 14.79 -29.88
CA GLU A 530 -16.22 13.53 -29.50
C GLU A 530 -15.14 13.77 -28.43
N VAL A 531 -14.75 12.71 -27.70
CA VAL A 531 -13.65 12.77 -26.76
C VAL A 531 -12.37 13.29 -27.44
N SER A 532 -11.69 14.19 -26.77
CA SER A 532 -10.47 14.82 -27.28
C SER A 532 -9.35 14.60 -26.27
N VAL A 533 -8.12 14.35 -26.76
CA VAL A 533 -6.95 14.06 -25.93
C VAL A 533 -5.80 14.98 -26.29
N ILE A 534 -5.26 15.68 -25.30
CA ILE A 534 -3.98 16.39 -25.40
C ILE A 534 -2.96 15.60 -24.58
N ILE A 535 -1.84 15.23 -25.19
CA ILE A 535 -0.67 14.71 -24.50
C ILE A 535 0.28 15.89 -24.26
N SER A 536 0.29 16.40 -23.03
CA SER A 536 1.21 17.46 -22.62
C SER A 536 2.54 16.84 -22.25
N ARG A 537 3.50 16.84 -23.19
CA ARG A 537 4.77 16.12 -23.03
C ARG A 537 5.92 17.04 -22.71
N ARG A 538 6.51 16.86 -21.56
CA ARG A 538 7.80 17.41 -21.17
C ARG A 538 8.35 16.68 -19.96
N CYS A 539 9.60 16.20 -20.07
CA CYS A 539 10.27 15.44 -19.01
C CYS A 539 10.27 16.21 -17.68
N CYS A 540 10.11 15.46 -16.59
CA CYS A 540 10.31 15.97 -15.24
C CYS A 540 11.73 16.54 -15.10
N LYS A 541 11.88 17.69 -14.44
CA LYS A 541 13.19 18.33 -14.22
C LYS A 541 14.19 17.43 -13.48
N PHE A 542 13.69 16.49 -12.69
CA PHE A 542 14.48 15.55 -11.89
C PHE A 542 14.55 14.15 -12.53
N ALA A 543 13.96 13.93 -13.72
CA ALA A 543 14.19 12.72 -14.48
C ALA A 543 15.67 12.71 -14.93
N LYS A 544 16.40 11.66 -14.56
CA LYS A 544 17.80 11.44 -14.94
C LYS A 544 17.89 10.62 -16.21
#